data_1162ae5874b4d0796d47eda124afe357
#
_entry.id   1162ae5874b4d0796d47eda124afe357
#
_cell.length_a   1.000
_cell.length_b   1.000
_cell.length_c   1.000
_cell.angle_alpha   90.00
_cell.angle_beta   90.00
_cell.angle_gamma   90.00
#
_symmetry.space_group_name_H-M   'P 1'
#
loop_
_entity.id
_entity.type
_entity.pdbx_description
1 polymer ?
#
loop_
_entity_poly.entity_id
_entity_poly.type
_entity_poly.pdbx_seq_one_letter_code
_entity_poly.pdbx_strand_id
1 'polypeptide(L)'
;MAEITLTINVDDTDQLVLKNDLLDIDVWIQAAMTGKINNCWKRMQQEWTTKLMNDESFTDSRPSNKADFVKLITSRSDYKDRKARDEANKIG
;
A
#
# COMPACT_ATOMS: atom_id res chain seq x y z
N MET A 1 -8.43 5.79 14.22
CA MET A 1 -7.50 5.29 13.20
C MET A 1 -6.25 6.16 13.20
N ALA A 2 -5.08 5.55 13.21
CA ALA A 2 -3.84 6.30 13.22
C ALA A 2 -3.46 6.75 11.82
N GLU A 3 -3.08 8.00 11.69
CA GLU A 3 -2.52 8.54 10.46
C GLU A 3 -1.05 8.79 10.65
N ILE A 4 -0.28 8.67 9.59
CA ILE A 4 1.12 9.09 9.59
C ILE A 4 1.28 10.32 8.73
N THR A 5 2.15 11.22 9.18
CA THR A 5 2.53 12.38 8.38
C THR A 5 3.93 12.13 7.84
N LEU A 6 4.07 12.21 6.52
CA LEU A 6 5.33 11.96 5.85
C LEU A 6 5.94 13.29 5.42
N THR A 7 7.23 13.44 5.68
CA THR A 7 7.97 14.63 5.30
C THR A 7 8.89 14.30 4.13
N ILE A 8 8.80 15.11 3.07
CA ILE A 8 9.65 15.00 1.90
C ILE A 8 10.49 16.25 1.80
N ASN A 9 11.81 16.08 1.70
CA ASN A 9 12.73 17.20 1.59
C ASN A 9 12.93 17.55 0.13
N VAL A 10 12.61 18.80 -0.20
CA VAL A 10 12.80 19.34 -1.55
C VAL A 10 13.55 20.65 -1.40
N ASP A 11 14.75 20.72 -1.96
CA ASP A 11 15.56 21.95 -1.85
C ASP A 11 14.99 23.08 -2.71
N ASP A 12 15.54 24.27 -2.53
CA ASP A 12 15.03 25.47 -3.21
C ASP A 12 15.07 25.36 -4.73
N THR A 13 16.12 24.78 -5.26
CA THR A 13 16.28 24.60 -6.71
C THR A 13 15.21 23.66 -7.26
N ASP A 14 15.02 22.52 -6.60
CA ASP A 14 14.05 21.53 -7.03
C ASP A 14 12.62 22.05 -6.89
N GLN A 15 12.34 22.88 -5.88
CA GLN A 15 11.04 23.54 -5.76
C GLN A 15 10.74 24.40 -6.99
N LEU A 16 11.72 25.14 -7.47
CA LEU A 16 11.55 25.97 -8.67
C LEU A 16 11.31 25.10 -9.91
N VAL A 17 11.99 23.98 -10.01
CA VAL A 17 11.77 23.02 -11.10
C VAL A 17 10.33 22.49 -11.07
N LEU A 18 9.85 22.10 -9.92
CA LEU A 18 8.48 21.61 -9.77
C LEU A 18 7.45 22.68 -10.10
N LYS A 19 7.66 23.89 -9.63
CA LYS A 19 6.75 25.00 -9.90
C LYS A 19 6.67 25.36 -11.38
N ASN A 20 7.68 25.04 -12.13
CA ASN A 20 7.66 25.27 -13.59
C ASN A 20 6.59 24.40 -14.27
N ASP A 21 6.36 23.19 -13.78
CA ASP A 21 5.45 22.23 -14.40
C ASP A 21 4.14 22.05 -13.64
N LEU A 22 4.15 22.23 -12.32
CA LEU A 22 3.03 21.91 -11.48
C LEU A 22 2.32 23.16 -10.99
N LEU A 23 1.02 23.18 -11.11
CA LEU A 23 0.20 24.26 -10.59
C LEU A 23 0.21 24.27 -9.05
N ASP A 24 0.12 23.10 -8.43
CA ASP A 24 0.10 22.94 -6.99
C ASP A 24 0.79 21.63 -6.61
N ILE A 25 1.93 21.76 -5.93
CA ILE A 25 2.76 20.61 -5.55
C ILE A 25 2.00 19.71 -4.56
N ASP A 26 1.32 20.33 -3.57
CA ASP A 26 0.60 19.56 -2.55
C ASP A 26 -0.52 18.72 -3.16
N VAL A 27 -1.27 19.31 -4.07
CA VAL A 27 -2.35 18.59 -4.77
C VAL A 27 -1.77 17.46 -5.62
N TRP A 28 -0.67 17.73 -6.32
CA TRP A 28 -0.03 16.71 -7.15
C TRP A 28 0.47 15.52 -6.32
N ILE A 29 1.16 15.80 -5.21
CA ILE A 29 1.74 14.73 -4.38
C ILE A 29 0.64 13.89 -3.73
N GLN A 30 -0.45 14.53 -3.30
CA GLN A 30 -1.59 13.80 -2.74
C GLN A 30 -2.23 12.89 -3.78
N ALA A 31 -2.41 13.37 -5.01
CA ALA A 31 -2.97 12.58 -6.10
C ALA A 31 -2.06 11.41 -6.46
N ALA A 32 -0.74 11.64 -6.51
CA ALA A 32 0.24 10.59 -6.77
C ALA A 32 0.21 9.51 -5.70
N MET A 33 0.13 9.90 -4.43
CA MET A 33 0.04 8.96 -3.33
C MET A 33 -1.25 8.14 -3.39
N THR A 34 -2.38 8.79 -3.67
CA THR A 34 -3.67 8.12 -3.81
C THR A 34 -3.62 7.09 -4.94
N GLY A 35 -3.02 7.44 -6.08
CA GLY A 35 -2.85 6.52 -7.20
C GLY A 35 -2.00 5.31 -6.82
N LYS A 36 -0.91 5.54 -6.10
CA LYS A 36 -0.04 4.46 -5.62
C LYS A 36 -0.78 3.53 -4.66
N ILE A 37 -1.53 4.11 -3.73
CA ILE A 37 -2.33 3.32 -2.78
C ILE A 37 -3.33 2.44 -3.54
N ASN A 38 -4.03 3.00 -4.51
CA ASN A 38 -5.02 2.26 -5.29
C ASN A 38 -4.38 1.11 -6.07
N ASN A 39 -3.21 1.32 -6.65
CA ASN A 39 -2.50 0.26 -7.38
C ASN A 39 -2.02 -0.84 -6.44
N CYS A 40 -1.50 -0.48 -5.28
CA CYS A 40 -1.09 -1.46 -4.27
C CYS A 40 -2.29 -2.24 -3.74
N TRP A 41 -3.43 -1.56 -3.54
CA TRP A 41 -4.66 -2.19 -3.09
C TRP A 41 -5.16 -3.22 -4.10
N LYS A 42 -5.17 -2.88 -5.39
CA LYS A 42 -5.59 -3.82 -6.43
C LYS A 42 -4.74 -5.09 -6.43
N ARG A 43 -3.43 -4.95 -6.30
CA ARG A 43 -2.52 -6.10 -6.26
C ARG A 43 -2.77 -6.97 -5.03
N MET A 44 -2.92 -6.34 -3.88
CA MET A 44 -3.20 -7.05 -2.64
C MET A 44 -4.52 -7.81 -2.73
N GLN A 45 -5.55 -7.17 -3.26
CA GLN A 45 -6.87 -7.75 -3.45
C GLN A 45 -6.82 -8.99 -4.35
N GLN A 46 -6.16 -8.88 -5.49
CA GLN A 46 -6.03 -9.98 -6.45
C GLN A 46 -5.25 -11.14 -5.85
N GLU A 47 -4.11 -10.86 -5.25
CA GLU A 47 -3.23 -11.86 -4.69
C GLU A 47 -3.92 -12.63 -3.55
N TRP A 48 -4.48 -11.92 -2.59
CA TRP A 48 -5.05 -12.55 -1.41
C TRP A 48 -6.43 -13.15 -1.65
N THR A 49 -7.20 -12.62 -2.59
CA THR A 49 -8.45 -13.26 -3.00
C THR A 49 -8.17 -14.66 -3.52
N THR A 50 -7.15 -14.81 -4.39
CA THR A 50 -6.74 -16.11 -4.90
C THR A 50 -6.27 -17.03 -3.79
N LYS A 51 -5.44 -16.53 -2.88
CA LYS A 51 -4.94 -17.35 -1.76
C LYS A 51 -6.05 -17.82 -0.84
N LEU A 52 -7.01 -16.95 -0.53
CA LEU A 52 -8.15 -17.32 0.32
C LEU A 52 -9.05 -18.35 -0.36
N MET A 53 -9.26 -18.24 -1.66
CA MET A 53 -10.05 -19.22 -2.41
C MET A 53 -9.41 -20.59 -2.42
N ASN A 54 -8.08 -20.65 -2.37
CA ASN A 54 -7.34 -21.91 -2.37
C ASN A 54 -7.04 -22.43 -0.97
N ASP A 55 -7.43 -21.70 0.06
CA ASP A 55 -7.20 -22.09 1.46
C ASP A 55 -8.42 -22.83 2.01
N GLU A 56 -8.32 -24.13 2.10
CA GLU A 56 -9.42 -24.97 2.57
C GLU A 56 -9.81 -24.71 4.03
N SER A 57 -8.89 -24.16 4.83
CA SER A 57 -9.17 -23.80 6.21
C SER A 57 -9.94 -22.48 6.34
N PHE A 58 -10.00 -21.68 5.29
CA PHE A 58 -10.74 -20.43 5.30
C PHE A 58 -12.19 -20.69 4.87
N THR A 59 -13.08 -20.66 5.84
CA THR A 59 -14.50 -20.97 5.62
C THR A 59 -15.41 -19.75 5.72
N ASP A 60 -14.86 -18.61 6.19
CA ASP A 60 -15.62 -17.38 6.36
C ASP A 60 -15.79 -16.64 5.04
N SER A 61 -16.84 -15.81 4.97
CA SER A 61 -17.03 -14.92 3.83
C SER A 61 -15.94 -13.86 3.80
N ARG A 62 -15.49 -13.54 2.60
CA ARG A 62 -14.51 -12.46 2.42
C ARG A 62 -15.18 -11.11 2.67
N PRO A 63 -14.57 -10.21 3.45
CA PRO A 63 -15.11 -8.87 3.61
C PRO A 63 -15.12 -8.11 2.28
N SER A 64 -16.19 -7.38 2.01
CA SER A 64 -16.29 -6.51 0.84
C SER A 64 -15.66 -5.15 1.08
N ASN A 65 -15.50 -4.77 2.34
CA ASN A 65 -14.95 -3.50 2.76
C ASN A 65 -13.42 -3.57 2.75
N LYS A 66 -12.78 -2.56 2.18
CA LYS A 66 -11.32 -2.48 2.09
C LYS A 66 -10.64 -2.60 3.45
N ALA A 67 -11.10 -1.82 4.44
CA ALA A 67 -10.48 -1.81 5.77
C ALA A 67 -10.57 -3.18 6.44
N ASP A 68 -11.72 -3.83 6.34
CA ASP A 68 -11.93 -5.14 6.94
C ASP A 68 -11.14 -6.23 6.21
N PHE A 69 -11.05 -6.15 4.88
CA PHE A 69 -10.25 -7.08 4.09
C PHE A 69 -8.77 -6.97 4.48
N VAL A 70 -8.25 -5.76 4.52
CA VAL A 70 -6.84 -5.51 4.89
C VAL A 70 -6.56 -6.01 6.31
N LYS A 71 -7.48 -5.75 7.22
CA LYS A 71 -7.35 -6.21 8.61
C LYS A 71 -7.34 -7.74 8.69
N LEU A 72 -8.21 -8.41 7.95
CA LEU A 72 -8.23 -9.86 7.89
C LEU A 72 -6.89 -10.41 7.40
N ILE A 73 -6.38 -9.87 6.29
CA ILE A 73 -5.15 -10.35 5.68
C ILE A 73 -3.94 -10.10 6.59
N THR A 74 -3.81 -8.89 7.12
CA THR A 74 -2.65 -8.54 7.94
C THR A 74 -2.62 -9.23 9.30
N SER A 75 -3.76 -9.76 9.76
CA SER A 75 -3.83 -10.53 11.00
C SER A 75 -3.48 -12.00 10.82
N ARG A 76 -3.33 -12.48 9.59
CA ARG A 76 -3.00 -13.88 9.32
C ARG A 76 -1.56 -14.18 9.69
N SER A 77 -1.32 -15.39 10.16
CA SER A 77 0.04 -15.84 10.51
C SER A 77 0.95 -15.99 9.30
N ASP A 78 0.38 -16.20 8.11
CA ASP A 78 1.14 -16.35 6.87
C ASP A 78 1.35 -15.02 6.13
N TYR A 79 0.85 -13.90 6.67
CA TYR A 79 1.06 -12.60 6.07
C TYR A 79 2.44 -12.05 6.42
N LYS A 80 3.11 -11.51 5.41
CA LYS A 80 4.35 -10.73 5.59
C LYS A 80 4.28 -9.50 4.70
N ASP A 81 4.63 -8.34 5.23
CA ASP A 81 4.73 -7.14 4.42
C ASP A 81 5.97 -7.22 3.51
N ARG A 82 6.15 -6.23 2.64
CA ARG A 82 7.24 -6.23 1.67
C ARG A 82 8.61 -6.35 2.34
N LYS A 83 8.79 -5.60 3.41
CA LYS A 83 10.07 -5.61 4.13
C LYS A 83 10.37 -6.99 4.72
N ALA A 84 9.38 -7.61 5.37
CA ALA A 84 9.53 -8.94 5.94
C ALA A 84 9.77 -10.00 4.86
N ARG A 85 9.10 -9.90 3.72
CA ARG A 85 9.31 -10.82 2.59
C ARG A 85 10.71 -10.69 2.00
N ASP A 86 11.18 -9.46 1.84
CA ASP A 86 12.53 -9.21 1.33
C ASP A 86 13.59 -9.78 2.26
N GLU A 87 13.42 -9.64 3.57
CA GLU A 87 14.34 -10.20 4.55
C GLU A 87 14.30 -11.72 4.57
N ALA A 88 13.11 -12.32 4.44
CA ALA A 88 12.96 -13.77 4.38
C ALA A 88 13.64 -14.37 3.13
N ASN A 89 13.70 -13.61 2.04
CA ASN A 89 14.31 -14.04 0.79
C ASN A 89 15.80 -13.74 0.70
N LYS A 90 16.34 -13.01 1.66
CA LYS A 90 17.78 -12.81 1.72
C LYS A 90 18.46 -14.11 2.11
N ILE A 91 19.28 -14.61 1.22
CA ILE A 91 20.11 -15.75 1.51
C ILE A 91 21.41 -15.19 2.08
N GLY A 92 21.52 -15.31 3.37
CA GLY A 92 22.69 -14.83 4.10
C GLY A 92 23.92 -15.60 3.75
#